data_a50633f484336d531e1f9c6af2a92b50
#
_entry.id   a50633f484336d531e1f9c6af2a92b50
#
_cell.length_a   1.000
_cell.length_b   1.000
_cell.length_c   1.000
_cell.angle_alpha   90.00
_cell.angle_beta   90.00
_cell.angle_gamma   90.00
#
_symmetry.space_group_name_H-M   'P 1'
#
loop_
_entity.id
_entity.type
_entity.pdbx_description
1 polymer ?
#
loop_
_entity_poly.entity_id
_entity_poly.type
_entity_poly.pdbx_seq_one_letter_code
_entity_poly.pdbx_strand_id
1 'polypeptide(L)'
;ISVDELIAGGGMRRLEHILSNASDLNISNEQESDVKTEILAETLSGILAFLNPAKIIPLLLKSFEELTTQGKNRKDIKFRYVIHTACMLERIMQGEIIQHKQTEEIKKKYETLFNRIKQSLGDIEHMLHIDIPDSEIVYLIEMMENI
;
A
#
# COMPACT_ATOMS: atom_id res chain seq x y z
N ILE A 1 -18.69 6.13 -4.25
CA ILE A 1 -17.35 6.10 -4.87
C ILE A 1 -16.44 5.20 -4.04
N SER A 2 -15.83 4.20 -4.66
CA SER A 2 -14.89 3.34 -3.97
C SER A 2 -13.58 4.10 -3.69
N VAL A 3 -12.80 3.62 -2.73
CA VAL A 3 -11.50 4.21 -2.41
C VAL A 3 -10.54 4.08 -3.59
N ASP A 4 -10.61 2.98 -4.34
CA ASP A 4 -9.81 2.80 -5.56
C ASP A 4 -10.17 3.81 -6.65
N GLU A 5 -11.45 4.14 -6.81
CA GLU A 5 -11.88 5.18 -7.75
C GLU A 5 -11.35 6.55 -7.35
N LEU A 6 -11.34 6.85 -6.06
CA LEU A 6 -10.75 8.09 -5.54
C LEU A 6 -9.25 8.16 -5.87
N ILE A 7 -8.52 7.08 -5.66
CA ILE A 7 -7.09 7.00 -5.95
C ILE A 7 -6.86 7.11 -7.46
N ALA A 8 -7.58 6.34 -8.26
CA ALA A 8 -7.46 6.34 -9.72
C ALA A 8 -7.91 7.66 -10.34
N GLY A 9 -8.94 8.30 -9.77
CA GLY A 9 -9.56 9.51 -10.31
C GLY A 9 -8.85 10.82 -9.98
N GLY A 10 -7.99 10.85 -8.96
CA GLY A 10 -7.33 12.11 -8.58
C GLY A 10 -6.52 12.07 -7.31
N GLY A 11 -6.88 11.20 -6.36
CA GLY A 11 -6.17 11.11 -5.08
C GLY A 11 -4.71 10.72 -5.25
N MET A 12 -4.43 9.77 -6.12
CA MET A 12 -3.06 9.31 -6.38
C MET A 12 -2.22 10.39 -7.08
N ARG A 13 -2.78 11.12 -8.04
CA ARG A 13 -2.07 12.21 -8.71
C ARG A 13 -1.70 13.32 -7.74
N ARG A 14 -2.63 13.68 -6.86
CA ARG A 14 -2.39 14.68 -5.82
C ARG A 14 -1.28 14.24 -4.89
N LEU A 15 -1.29 12.97 -4.49
CA LEU A 15 -0.26 12.41 -3.64
C LEU A 15 1.11 12.41 -4.33
N GLU A 16 1.18 11.99 -5.59
CA GLU A 16 2.43 11.98 -6.36
C GLU A 16 3.00 13.41 -6.49
N HIS A 17 2.14 14.39 -6.69
CA HIS A 17 2.54 15.80 -6.74
C HIS A 17 3.13 16.27 -5.40
N ILE A 18 2.48 15.94 -4.29
CA ILE A 18 2.96 16.27 -2.95
C ILE A 18 4.30 15.60 -2.67
N LEU A 19 4.45 14.32 -3.00
CA LEU A 19 5.69 13.58 -2.81
C LEU A 19 6.83 14.15 -3.68
N SER A 20 6.54 14.55 -4.92
CA SER A 20 7.49 15.20 -5.80
C SER A 20 7.98 16.52 -5.22
N ASN A 21 7.07 17.36 -4.74
CA ASN A 21 7.41 18.63 -4.09
C ASN A 21 8.26 18.41 -2.83
N ALA A 22 7.94 17.40 -2.02
CA ALA A 22 8.72 17.05 -0.84
C ALA A 22 10.15 16.63 -1.20
N SER A 23 10.33 15.92 -2.30
CA SER A 23 11.64 15.49 -2.81
C SER A 23 12.50 16.69 -3.26
N ASP A 24 11.86 17.74 -3.80
CA ASP A 24 12.54 18.94 -4.29
C ASP A 24 13.05 19.86 -3.19
N LEU A 25 12.67 19.63 -1.93
CA LEU A 25 13.06 20.48 -0.79
C LEU A 25 14.49 20.25 -0.29
N ASN A 26 15.26 19.36 -0.89
CA ASN A 26 16.67 19.10 -0.58
C ASN A 26 16.93 18.87 0.93
N ILE A 27 16.13 18.03 1.55
CA ILE A 27 16.16 17.71 2.97
C ILE A 27 17.07 16.49 3.19
N SER A 28 17.68 16.35 4.40
CA SER A 28 18.46 15.17 4.76
C SER A 28 17.60 13.90 4.70
N ASN A 29 18.22 12.72 4.52
CA ASN A 29 17.50 11.45 4.36
C ASN A 29 16.53 11.16 5.52
N GLU A 30 16.92 11.47 6.75
CA GLU A 30 16.05 11.27 7.93
C GLU A 30 14.87 12.24 7.92
N GLN A 31 15.13 13.52 7.64
CA GLN A 31 14.09 14.55 7.54
C GLN A 31 13.15 14.27 6.37
N GLU A 32 13.69 13.82 5.24
CA GLU A 32 12.89 13.44 4.08
C GLU A 32 11.93 12.29 4.42
N SER A 33 12.41 11.25 5.13
CA SER A 33 11.60 10.13 5.57
C SER A 33 10.46 10.58 6.50
N ASP A 34 10.76 11.45 7.48
CA ASP A 34 9.77 11.97 8.42
C ASP A 34 8.71 12.82 7.71
N VAL A 35 9.14 13.72 6.81
CA VAL A 35 8.23 14.55 6.02
C VAL A 35 7.31 13.70 5.17
N LYS A 36 7.84 12.67 4.50
CA LYS A 36 7.03 11.77 3.68
C LYS A 36 6.04 10.96 4.51
N THR A 37 6.43 10.53 5.70
CA THR A 37 5.54 9.83 6.63
C THR A 37 4.41 10.74 7.09
N GLU A 38 4.69 12.00 7.39
CA GLU A 38 3.67 12.99 7.76
C GLU A 38 2.69 13.24 6.60
N ILE A 39 3.21 13.37 5.37
CA ILE A 39 2.38 13.54 4.18
C ILE A 39 1.46 12.33 3.97
N LEU A 40 1.98 11.12 4.15
CA LEU A 40 1.18 9.90 4.07
C LEU A 40 0.07 9.90 5.12
N ALA A 41 0.40 10.23 6.37
CA ALA A 41 -0.57 10.26 7.46
C ALA A 41 -1.67 11.27 7.18
N GLU A 42 -1.33 12.47 6.74
CA GLU A 42 -2.28 13.51 6.39
C GLU A 42 -3.17 13.11 5.22
N THR A 43 -2.58 12.55 4.17
CA THR A 43 -3.31 12.10 2.99
C THR A 43 -4.28 10.98 3.33
N LEU A 44 -3.82 9.97 4.07
CA LEU A 44 -4.65 8.83 4.45
C LEU A 44 -5.74 9.23 5.45
N SER A 45 -5.49 10.22 6.31
CA SER A 45 -6.52 10.76 7.21
C SER A 45 -7.72 11.32 6.45
N GLY A 46 -7.51 11.84 5.24
CA GLY A 46 -8.60 12.32 4.39
C GLY A 46 -9.34 11.22 3.63
N ILE A 47 -8.77 10.03 3.53
CA ILE A 47 -9.31 8.92 2.74
C ILE A 47 -9.90 7.82 3.63
N LEU A 48 -9.22 7.48 4.72
CA LEU A 48 -9.60 6.37 5.59
C LEU A 48 -10.65 6.80 6.61
N ALA A 49 -11.71 6.02 6.75
CA ALA A 49 -12.79 6.25 7.71
C ALA A 49 -12.65 5.38 8.96
N PHE A 50 -12.20 4.13 8.81
CA PHE A 50 -12.14 3.15 9.90
C PHE A 50 -10.73 2.94 10.45
N LEU A 51 -9.73 2.97 9.58
CA LEU A 51 -8.34 2.77 9.98
C LEU A 51 -7.71 4.05 10.49
N ASN A 52 -6.93 3.93 11.57
CA ASN A 52 -6.13 5.04 12.07
C ASN A 52 -4.78 5.07 11.31
N PRO A 53 -4.52 6.09 10.47
CA PRO A 53 -3.27 6.17 9.70
C PRO A 53 -2.02 6.10 10.57
N ALA A 54 -2.04 6.75 11.73
CA ALA A 54 -0.89 6.77 12.64
C ALA A 54 -0.49 5.38 13.14
N LYS A 55 -1.46 4.45 13.23
CA LYS A 55 -1.20 3.06 13.65
C LYS A 55 -0.89 2.16 12.48
N ILE A 56 -1.55 2.34 11.34
CA ILE A 56 -1.42 1.42 10.22
C ILE A 56 -0.15 1.69 9.39
N ILE A 57 0.27 2.94 9.23
CA ILE A 57 1.42 3.30 8.41
C ILE A 57 2.70 2.60 8.86
N PRO A 58 3.09 2.61 10.16
CA PRO A 58 4.30 1.91 10.59
C PRO A 58 4.28 0.41 10.28
N LEU A 59 3.12 -0.23 10.40
CA LEU A 59 2.94 -1.65 10.11
C LEU A 59 3.09 -1.94 8.62
N LEU A 60 2.57 -1.07 7.76
CA LEU A 60 2.68 -1.21 6.31
C LEU A 60 4.10 -0.92 5.82
N LEU A 61 4.79 0.03 6.42
CA LEU A 61 6.19 0.29 6.13
C LEU A 61 7.06 -0.91 6.49
N LYS A 62 6.82 -1.52 7.64
CA LYS A 62 7.50 -2.74 8.07
C LYS A 62 7.21 -3.90 7.11
N SER A 63 5.96 -4.08 6.72
CA SER A 63 5.57 -5.09 5.73
C SER A 63 6.34 -4.91 4.42
N PHE A 64 6.45 -3.69 3.93
CA PHE A 64 7.18 -3.40 2.71
C PHE A 64 8.67 -3.72 2.85
N GLU A 65 9.28 -3.40 3.97
CA GLU A 65 10.69 -3.71 4.23
C GLU A 65 10.95 -5.21 4.19
N GLU A 66 10.04 -6.02 4.70
CA GLU A 66 10.13 -7.48 4.64
C GLU A 66 10.10 -8.00 3.19
N LEU A 67 9.43 -7.28 2.29
CA LEU A 67 9.35 -7.64 0.88
C LEU A 67 10.60 -7.25 0.09
N THR A 68 11.32 -6.23 0.52
CA THR A 68 12.41 -5.61 -0.25
C THR A 68 13.81 -5.98 0.23
N THR A 69 13.97 -7.05 0.99
CA THR A 69 15.26 -7.48 1.54
C THR A 69 16.34 -7.76 0.49
N GLN A 70 16.03 -7.69 -0.81
CA GLN A 70 16.98 -7.93 -1.90
C GLN A 70 17.26 -6.72 -2.80
N GLY A 71 17.23 -5.51 -2.27
CA GLY A 71 17.96 -4.41 -2.87
C GLY A 71 17.30 -3.60 -3.97
N LYS A 72 16.02 -3.75 -4.25
CA LYS A 72 15.29 -2.84 -5.15
C LYS A 72 14.45 -1.85 -4.35
N ASN A 73 15.12 -0.92 -3.69
CA ASN A 73 14.46 0.16 -2.95
C ASN A 73 14.00 1.24 -3.93
N ARG A 74 12.82 1.05 -4.52
CA ARG A 74 12.14 2.13 -5.25
C ARG A 74 11.26 2.85 -4.24
N LYS A 75 11.64 4.08 -3.87
CA LYS A 75 10.86 4.92 -2.95
C LYS A 75 9.42 5.09 -3.42
N ASP A 76 9.20 5.22 -4.73
CA ASP A 76 7.88 5.36 -5.34
C ASP A 76 6.98 4.16 -5.06
N ILE A 77 7.53 2.94 -5.18
CA ILE A 77 6.79 1.70 -4.93
C ILE A 77 6.43 1.59 -3.46
N LYS A 78 7.34 1.98 -2.56
CA LYS A 78 7.10 1.97 -1.11
C LYS A 78 5.85 2.77 -0.74
N PHE A 79 5.76 4.01 -1.21
CA PHE A 79 4.62 4.87 -0.90
C PHE A 79 3.34 4.39 -1.57
N ARG A 80 3.42 3.93 -2.81
CA ARG A 80 2.27 3.32 -3.49
C ARG A 80 1.78 2.07 -2.77
N TYR A 81 2.71 1.23 -2.33
CA TYR A 81 2.37 0.03 -1.57
C TYR A 81 1.60 0.38 -0.29
N VAL A 82 2.10 1.34 0.49
CA VAL A 82 1.44 1.76 1.73
C VAL A 82 0.03 2.26 1.47
N ILE A 83 -0.14 3.12 0.48
CA ILE A 83 -1.44 3.72 0.17
C ILE A 83 -2.42 2.67 -0.38
N HIS A 84 -2.00 1.89 -1.36
CA HIS A 84 -2.87 0.87 -1.95
C HIS A 84 -3.26 -0.19 -0.92
N THR A 85 -2.32 -0.59 -0.07
CA THR A 85 -2.61 -1.58 0.96
C THR A 85 -3.54 -1.03 2.03
N ALA A 86 -3.33 0.21 2.48
CA ALA A 86 -4.22 0.85 3.45
C ALA A 86 -5.65 0.96 2.89
N CYS A 87 -5.80 1.39 1.65
CA CYS A 87 -7.11 1.50 0.99
C CYS A 87 -7.76 0.12 0.80
N MET A 88 -6.97 -0.88 0.47
CA MET A 88 -7.43 -2.27 0.38
C MET A 88 -7.99 -2.77 1.71
N LEU A 89 -7.24 -2.56 2.80
CA LEU A 89 -7.67 -2.96 4.14
C LEU A 89 -8.97 -2.27 4.55
N GLU A 90 -9.08 -0.98 4.25
CA GLU A 90 -10.30 -0.20 4.51
C GLU A 90 -11.50 -0.79 3.77
N ARG A 91 -11.35 -1.14 2.49
CA ARG A 91 -12.43 -1.76 1.70
C ARG A 91 -12.82 -3.13 2.24
N ILE A 92 -11.84 -3.96 2.60
CA ILE A 92 -12.09 -5.28 3.16
C ILE A 92 -12.88 -5.17 4.47
N MET A 93 -12.52 -4.22 5.32
CA MET A 93 -13.23 -3.97 6.58
C MET A 93 -14.68 -3.52 6.34
N GLN A 94 -14.95 -2.86 5.22
CA GLN A 94 -16.29 -2.47 4.81
C GLN A 94 -17.06 -3.59 4.09
N GLY A 95 -16.43 -4.73 3.89
CA GLY A 95 -17.02 -5.85 3.15
C GLY A 95 -16.96 -5.69 1.63
N GLU A 96 -16.18 -4.74 1.12
CA GLU A 96 -16.02 -4.48 -0.31
C GLU A 96 -14.77 -5.16 -0.83
N ILE A 97 -14.91 -6.36 -1.38
CA ILE A 97 -13.81 -7.13 -1.95
C ILE A 97 -13.83 -7.00 -3.47
N ILE A 98 -12.68 -6.67 -4.06
CA ILE A 98 -12.53 -6.60 -5.51
C ILE A 98 -12.07 -7.94 -6.04
N GLN A 99 -12.77 -8.46 -7.05
CA GLN A 99 -12.40 -9.69 -7.74
C GLN A 99 -11.42 -9.38 -8.87
N HIS A 100 -10.55 -10.34 -9.18
CA HIS A 100 -9.59 -10.23 -10.27
C HIS A 100 -9.75 -11.44 -11.21
N LYS A 101 -9.82 -11.17 -12.51
CA LYS A 101 -10.07 -12.22 -13.51
C LYS A 101 -8.90 -13.19 -13.67
N GLN A 102 -7.68 -12.76 -13.39
CA GLN A 102 -6.45 -13.53 -13.60
C GLN A 102 -5.76 -13.88 -12.28
N THR A 103 -6.52 -14.01 -11.20
CA THR A 103 -5.98 -14.27 -9.85
C THR A 103 -5.07 -15.50 -9.84
N GLU A 104 -5.53 -16.63 -10.34
CA GLU A 104 -4.76 -17.88 -10.30
C GLU A 104 -3.53 -17.83 -11.21
N GLU A 105 -3.63 -17.21 -12.36
CA GLU A 105 -2.52 -17.06 -13.30
C GLU A 105 -1.38 -16.22 -12.71
N ILE A 106 -1.72 -15.05 -12.15
CA ILE A 106 -0.75 -14.14 -11.58
C ILE A 106 -0.16 -14.69 -10.28
N LYS A 107 -1.00 -15.30 -9.44
CA LYS A 107 -0.55 -15.99 -8.23
C LYS A 107 0.50 -17.06 -8.55
N LYS A 108 0.27 -17.85 -9.58
CA LYS A 108 1.20 -18.89 -10.01
C LYS A 108 2.48 -18.31 -10.60
N LYS A 109 2.36 -17.29 -11.44
CA LYS A 109 3.50 -16.65 -12.09
C LYS A 109 4.41 -15.95 -11.07
N TYR A 110 3.84 -15.33 -10.05
CA TYR A 110 4.56 -14.61 -9.01
C TYR A 110 4.43 -15.26 -7.64
N GLU A 111 4.47 -16.59 -7.59
CA GLU A 111 4.21 -17.37 -6.38
C GLU A 111 5.08 -16.93 -5.19
N THR A 112 6.37 -16.70 -5.40
CA THR A 112 7.29 -16.28 -4.33
C THR A 112 6.88 -14.93 -3.77
N LEU A 113 6.61 -13.96 -4.64
CA LEU A 113 6.16 -12.63 -4.22
C LEU A 113 4.80 -12.69 -3.54
N PHE A 114 3.87 -13.47 -4.09
CA PHE A 114 2.55 -13.67 -3.50
C PHE A 114 2.66 -14.17 -2.05
N ASN A 115 3.45 -15.21 -1.84
CA ASN A 115 3.63 -15.79 -0.51
C ASN A 115 4.31 -14.82 0.46
N ARG A 116 5.26 -14.02 -0.02
CA ARG A 116 5.93 -12.99 0.79
C ARG A 116 4.96 -11.90 1.21
N ILE A 117 4.13 -11.41 0.30
CA ILE A 117 3.11 -10.40 0.61
C ILE A 117 2.14 -10.97 1.64
N LYS A 118 1.62 -12.16 1.39
CA LYS A 118 0.68 -12.81 2.29
C LYS A 118 1.27 -12.95 3.70
N GLN A 119 2.50 -13.40 3.81
CA GLN A 119 3.20 -13.56 5.07
C GLN A 119 3.44 -12.22 5.77
N SER A 120 3.89 -11.21 5.01
CA SER A 120 4.18 -9.88 5.58
C SER A 120 2.95 -9.16 6.11
N LEU A 121 1.77 -9.50 5.59
CA LEU A 121 0.50 -8.91 6.03
C LEU A 121 -0.23 -9.76 7.09
N GLY A 122 0.33 -10.92 7.46
CA GLY A 122 -0.30 -11.84 8.40
C GLY A 122 -0.60 -11.22 9.77
N ASP A 123 0.32 -10.44 10.32
CA ASP A 123 0.11 -9.77 11.61
C ASP A 123 -1.01 -8.74 11.53
N ILE A 124 -1.12 -8.04 10.41
CA ILE A 124 -2.19 -7.06 10.17
C ILE A 124 -3.53 -7.77 10.03
N GLU A 125 -3.58 -8.88 9.28
CA GLU A 125 -4.79 -9.70 9.18
C GLU A 125 -5.28 -10.14 10.57
N HIS A 126 -4.36 -10.58 11.40
CA HIS A 126 -4.67 -11.01 12.75
C HIS A 126 -5.17 -9.85 13.62
N MET A 127 -4.48 -8.73 13.58
CA MET A 127 -4.84 -7.53 14.35
C MET A 127 -6.22 -6.99 13.97
N LEU A 128 -6.55 -6.98 12.69
CA LEU A 128 -7.81 -6.44 12.18
C LEU A 128 -8.93 -7.49 12.12
N HIS A 129 -8.64 -8.75 12.41
CA HIS A 129 -9.59 -9.86 12.30
C HIS A 129 -10.20 -9.98 10.89
N ILE A 130 -9.36 -9.89 9.88
CA ILE A 130 -9.76 -10.00 8.47
C ILE A 130 -8.93 -11.06 7.77
N ASP A 131 -9.47 -11.55 6.65
CA ASP A 131 -8.74 -12.38 5.69
C ASP A 131 -8.58 -11.58 4.40
N ILE A 132 -7.34 -11.42 3.94
CA ILE A 132 -7.08 -10.72 2.68
C ILE A 132 -7.22 -11.73 1.55
N PRO A 133 -8.20 -11.55 0.63
CA PRO A 133 -8.39 -12.47 -0.48
C PRO A 133 -7.22 -12.47 -1.45
N ASP A 134 -7.02 -13.59 -2.13
CA ASP A 134 -5.96 -13.73 -3.13
C ASP A 134 -6.07 -12.69 -4.25
N SER A 135 -7.30 -12.36 -4.66
CA SER A 135 -7.55 -11.32 -5.67
C SER A 135 -6.97 -9.96 -5.29
N GLU A 136 -7.05 -9.59 -4.02
CA GLU A 136 -6.50 -8.33 -3.53
C GLU A 136 -4.97 -8.34 -3.54
N ILE A 137 -4.35 -9.47 -3.16
CA ILE A 137 -2.90 -9.62 -3.20
C ILE A 137 -2.39 -9.53 -4.65
N VAL A 138 -3.12 -10.12 -5.59
CA VAL A 138 -2.78 -10.06 -7.02
C VAL A 138 -2.78 -8.61 -7.53
N TYR A 139 -3.71 -7.77 -7.08
CA TYR A 139 -3.68 -6.34 -7.42
C TYR A 139 -2.43 -5.64 -6.87
N LEU A 140 -1.99 -6.00 -5.68
CA LEU A 140 -0.73 -5.47 -5.14
C LEU A 140 0.47 -5.90 -5.98
N ILE A 141 0.49 -7.15 -6.45
CA ILE A 141 1.53 -7.65 -7.34
C ILE A 141 1.56 -6.86 -8.64
N GLU A 142 0.41 -6.63 -9.27
CA GLU A 142 0.31 -5.83 -10.49
C GLU A 142 0.89 -4.44 -10.28
N MET A 143 0.54 -3.81 -9.17
CA MET A 143 1.05 -2.48 -8.84
C MET A 143 2.58 -2.50 -8.65
N MET A 144 3.12 -3.50 -7.93
CA MET A 144 4.55 -3.60 -7.64
C MET A 144 5.38 -3.98 -8.87
N GLU A 145 4.86 -4.85 -9.72
CA GLU A 145 5.53 -5.33 -10.94
C GLU A 145 5.20 -4.51 -12.17
N ASN A 146 4.33 -3.54 -12.06
CA ASN A 146 3.92 -2.64 -13.13
C ASN A 146 3.34 -3.38 -14.35
N ILE A 147 2.45 -4.33 -14.08
CA ILE A 147 1.76 -5.13 -15.10
C ILE A 147 0.29 -4.78 -15.23
#